data_728b5c0416477bea47963d50f4e86883
#
_entry.id   728b5c0416477bea47963d50f4e86883
#
_cell.length_a   1.000
_cell.length_b   1.000
_cell.length_c   1.000
_cell.angle_alpha   90.00
_cell.angle_beta   90.00
_cell.angle_gamma   90.00
#
_symmetry.space_group_name_H-M   'P 1'
#
loop_
_entity.id
_entity.type
_entity.pdbx_description
1 polymer ?
#
loop_
_entity_poly.entity_id
_entity_poly.type
_entity_poly.pdbx_seq_one_letter_code
_entity_poly.pdbx_strand_id
1 'polypeptide(L)'
;TAALNWNEEGFHKSDKKITIEGLHFPHIRLWQNKFSVFKNEKEFLKGYDIQTKKLKKEGWDHTVTLDIKAVQSQEEKVHLLIHQSRRNKNGEEYHNFQTLWIMTKINRKWGIHFRSSFLEGASQISEIKI
;
A
#
# COMPACT_ATOMS: atom_id res chain seq x y z
N THR A 1 -5.47 9.48 -10.68
CA THR A 1 -4.02 9.31 -10.70
C THR A 1 -3.64 7.84 -10.81
N ALA A 2 -2.42 7.56 -11.27
CA ALA A 2 -1.95 6.18 -11.43
C ALA A 2 -1.96 5.40 -10.11
N ALA A 3 -1.58 6.04 -9.00
CA ALA A 3 -1.58 5.40 -7.69
C ALA A 3 -2.98 5.03 -7.23
N LEU A 4 -3.94 5.91 -7.45
CA LEU A 4 -5.32 5.67 -7.06
C LEU A 4 -5.94 4.55 -7.90
N ASN A 5 -5.69 4.57 -9.21
CA ASN A 5 -6.17 3.51 -10.11
C ASN A 5 -5.58 2.16 -9.74
N TRP A 6 -4.29 2.10 -9.45
CA TRP A 6 -3.64 0.88 -9.00
C TRP A 6 -4.32 0.33 -7.74
N ASN A 7 -4.56 1.23 -6.78
CA ASN A 7 -5.15 0.87 -5.50
C ASN A 7 -6.55 0.29 -5.66
N GLU A 8 -7.40 0.94 -6.47
CA GLU A 8 -8.78 0.54 -6.66
C GLU A 8 -8.95 -0.68 -7.57
N GLU A 9 -8.18 -0.75 -8.65
CA GLU A 9 -8.35 -1.80 -9.67
C GLU A 9 -7.47 -3.02 -9.44
N GLY A 10 -6.34 -2.84 -8.76
CA GLY A 10 -5.39 -3.91 -8.52
C GLY A 10 -5.56 -4.55 -7.16
N PHE A 11 -4.92 -3.96 -6.15
CA PHE A 11 -4.83 -4.58 -4.82
C PHE A 11 -6.21 -4.80 -4.18
N HIS A 12 -7.08 -3.80 -4.23
CA HIS A 12 -8.39 -3.88 -3.57
C HIS A 12 -9.33 -4.88 -4.23
N LYS A 13 -9.20 -5.09 -5.52
CA LYS A 13 -9.99 -6.08 -6.26
C LYS A 13 -9.27 -7.42 -6.37
N SER A 14 -8.12 -7.56 -5.68
CA SER A 14 -7.31 -8.78 -5.69
C SER A 14 -6.88 -9.21 -7.09
N ASP A 15 -6.65 -8.26 -7.98
CA ASP A 15 -6.13 -8.55 -9.31
C ASP A 15 -4.60 -8.47 -9.30
N LYS A 16 -3.97 -9.65 -9.31
CA LYS A 16 -2.51 -9.77 -9.22
C LYS A 16 -1.78 -9.07 -10.36
N LYS A 17 -2.32 -9.16 -11.58
CA LYS A 17 -1.68 -8.56 -12.75
C LYS A 17 -1.64 -7.04 -12.67
N ILE A 18 -2.77 -6.43 -12.33
CA ILE A 18 -2.86 -4.97 -12.18
C ILE A 18 -1.99 -4.50 -11.02
N THR A 19 -1.96 -5.27 -9.94
CA THR A 19 -1.12 -4.96 -8.78
C THR A 19 0.34 -4.90 -9.17
N ILE A 20 0.84 -5.90 -9.88
CA ILE A 20 2.23 -5.96 -10.33
C ILE A 20 2.58 -4.82 -11.27
N GLU A 21 1.69 -4.49 -12.20
CA GLU A 21 1.92 -3.42 -13.17
C GLU A 21 2.08 -2.05 -12.51
N GLY A 22 1.51 -1.87 -11.33
CA GLY A 22 1.63 -0.62 -10.58
C GLY A 22 2.88 -0.52 -9.71
N LEU A 23 3.74 -1.53 -9.70
CA LEU A 23 4.93 -1.57 -8.83
C LEU A 23 6.22 -1.45 -9.62
N HIS A 24 7.23 -0.86 -8.97
CA HIS A 24 8.62 -0.95 -9.42
C HIS A 24 9.38 -1.88 -8.47
N PHE A 25 10.33 -2.62 -9.01
CA PHE A 25 11.14 -3.56 -8.24
C PHE A 25 12.60 -3.09 -8.18
N PRO A 26 13.31 -3.33 -7.09
CA PRO A 26 12.82 -3.98 -5.87
C PRO A 26 11.74 -3.15 -5.20
N HIS A 27 10.67 -3.80 -4.74
CA HIS A 27 9.61 -3.14 -4.01
C HIS A 27 9.84 -3.35 -2.51
N ILE A 28 9.85 -2.27 -1.75
CA ILE A 28 10.20 -2.28 -0.33
C ILE A 28 8.99 -1.85 0.49
N ARG A 29 8.75 -2.59 1.57
CA ARG A 29 7.69 -2.26 2.51
C ARG A 29 8.27 -2.16 3.90
N LEU A 30 7.89 -1.13 4.62
CA LEU A 30 8.22 -0.95 6.02
C LEU A 30 6.94 -0.93 6.83
N TRP A 31 6.84 -1.83 7.77
CA TRP A 31 5.72 -1.90 8.71
C TRP A 31 6.29 -2.13 10.10
N GLN A 32 5.98 -1.21 11.03
CA GLN A 32 6.63 -1.15 12.32
C GLN A 32 8.15 -0.99 12.10
N ASN A 33 8.96 -1.89 12.61
CA ASN A 33 10.40 -1.90 12.39
C ASN A 33 10.86 -3.05 11.49
N LYS A 34 9.95 -3.59 10.69
CA LYS A 34 10.22 -4.73 9.82
C LYS A 34 10.23 -4.31 8.36
N PHE A 35 11.33 -4.60 7.69
CA PHE A 35 11.45 -4.44 6.25
C PHE A 35 11.10 -5.71 5.52
N SER A 36 10.33 -5.55 4.43
CA SER A 36 10.12 -6.62 3.46
C SER A 36 10.62 -6.12 2.12
N VAL A 37 11.52 -6.87 1.50
CA VAL A 37 12.07 -6.53 0.20
C VAL A 37 11.65 -7.60 -0.80
N PHE A 38 10.93 -7.18 -1.84
CA PHE A 38 10.53 -8.04 -2.94
C PHE A 38 11.40 -7.67 -4.14
N LYS A 39 12.33 -8.54 -4.51
CA LYS A 39 13.30 -8.25 -5.57
C LYS A 39 12.67 -8.24 -6.96
N ASN A 40 11.61 -9.02 -7.14
CA ASN A 40 10.96 -9.21 -8.42
C ASN A 40 9.50 -9.60 -8.24
N GLU A 41 8.79 -9.74 -9.35
CA GLU A 41 7.36 -10.08 -9.37
C GLU A 41 7.06 -11.40 -8.66
N LYS A 42 7.92 -12.39 -8.85
CA LYS A 42 7.72 -13.72 -8.27
C LYS A 42 7.71 -13.69 -6.74
N GLU A 43 8.67 -12.95 -6.16
CA GLU A 43 8.73 -12.79 -4.70
C GLU A 43 7.51 -12.02 -4.19
N PHE A 44 7.10 -10.99 -4.91
CA PHE A 44 5.93 -10.20 -4.53
C PHE A 44 4.66 -11.04 -4.53
N LEU A 45 4.46 -11.88 -5.55
CA LEU A 45 3.26 -12.71 -5.65
C LEU A 45 3.11 -13.68 -4.48
N LYS A 46 4.21 -14.23 -3.99
CA LYS A 46 4.15 -15.09 -2.80
C LYS A 46 3.64 -14.33 -1.59
N GLY A 47 4.15 -13.12 -1.37
CA GLY A 47 3.69 -12.26 -0.28
C GLY A 47 2.26 -11.80 -0.45
N TYR A 48 1.85 -11.55 -1.69
CA TYR A 48 0.49 -11.13 -2.04
C TYR A 48 -0.54 -12.16 -1.58
N ASP A 49 -0.31 -13.43 -1.90
CA ASP A 49 -1.24 -14.49 -1.53
C ASP A 49 -1.37 -14.63 -0.01
N ILE A 50 -0.24 -14.57 0.70
CA ILE A 50 -0.22 -14.63 2.16
C ILE A 50 -0.98 -13.44 2.76
N GLN A 51 -0.72 -12.25 2.27
CA GLN A 51 -1.37 -11.03 2.76
C GLN A 51 -2.87 -11.05 2.50
N THR A 52 -3.29 -11.47 1.32
CA THR A 52 -4.70 -11.54 0.96
C THR A 52 -5.45 -12.51 1.88
N LYS A 53 -4.86 -13.65 2.20
CA LYS A 53 -5.45 -14.60 3.15
C LYS A 53 -5.60 -14.00 4.54
N LYS A 54 -4.58 -13.28 5.02
CA LYS A 54 -4.64 -12.63 6.33
C LYS A 54 -5.72 -11.56 6.37
N LEU A 55 -5.84 -10.77 5.33
CA LEU A 55 -6.87 -9.74 5.23
C LEU A 55 -8.27 -10.35 5.27
N LYS A 56 -8.50 -11.43 4.54
CA LYS A 56 -9.80 -12.11 4.54
C LYS A 56 -10.15 -12.68 5.91
N LYS A 57 -9.17 -13.14 6.67
CA LYS A 57 -9.39 -13.60 8.04
C LYS A 57 -9.79 -12.46 8.96
N GLU A 58 -9.36 -11.24 8.70
CA GLU A 58 -9.78 -10.06 9.45
C GLU A 58 -11.22 -9.65 9.14
N GLY A 59 -11.80 -10.16 8.07
CA GLY A 59 -13.11 -9.74 7.58
C GLY A 59 -13.02 -8.70 6.46
N TRP A 60 -11.83 -8.49 5.90
CA TRP A 60 -11.62 -7.53 4.84
C TRP A 60 -12.39 -7.88 3.56
N ASP A 61 -13.10 -6.92 3.03
CA ASP A 61 -13.75 -6.99 1.73
C ASP A 61 -13.08 -6.04 0.74
N HIS A 62 -12.92 -4.79 1.14
CA HIS A 62 -12.30 -3.77 0.31
C HIS A 62 -11.67 -2.66 1.13
N THR A 63 -10.89 -1.81 0.47
CA THR A 63 -10.27 -0.64 1.09
C THR A 63 -10.73 0.61 0.35
N VAL A 64 -11.06 1.65 1.10
CA VAL A 64 -11.43 2.95 0.56
C VAL A 64 -10.28 3.92 0.83
N THR A 65 -9.86 4.65 -0.21
CA THR A 65 -8.90 5.73 -0.04
C THR A 65 -9.66 6.99 0.33
N LEU A 66 -9.43 7.46 1.55
CA LEU A 66 -10.12 8.64 2.09
C LEU A 66 -9.45 9.94 1.67
N ASP A 67 -8.12 9.93 1.56
CA ASP A 67 -7.35 11.11 1.19
C ASP A 67 -6.02 10.70 0.57
N ILE A 68 -5.52 11.50 -0.34
CA ILE A 68 -4.21 11.33 -0.97
C ILE A 68 -3.56 12.69 -1.17
N LYS A 69 -2.33 12.84 -0.70
CA LYS A 69 -1.65 14.11 -0.72
C LYS A 69 -0.18 13.95 -1.11
N ALA A 70 0.28 14.71 -2.10
CA ALA A 70 1.69 14.76 -2.43
C ALA A 70 2.38 15.68 -1.40
N VAL A 71 3.28 15.10 -0.61
CA VAL A 71 3.99 15.83 0.45
C VAL A 71 5.38 16.26 0.04
N GLN A 72 5.98 15.55 -0.91
CA GLN A 72 7.25 15.91 -1.53
C GLN A 72 7.24 15.44 -2.96
N SER A 73 7.74 16.23 -3.88
CA SER A 73 7.78 15.85 -5.30
C SER A 73 9.00 16.41 -6.01
N GLN A 74 9.51 15.60 -6.94
CA GLN A 74 10.53 15.95 -7.91
C GLN A 74 10.10 15.38 -9.26
N GLU A 75 10.90 15.62 -10.29
CA GLU A 75 10.59 15.17 -11.65
C GLU A 75 10.38 13.67 -11.75
N GLU A 76 11.16 12.88 -11.02
CA GLU A 76 11.16 11.41 -11.13
C GLU A 76 10.79 10.70 -9.83
N LYS A 77 10.43 11.43 -8.80
CA LYS A 77 10.09 10.86 -7.50
C LYS A 77 9.02 11.69 -6.80
N VAL A 78 8.02 11.02 -6.26
CA VAL A 78 6.94 11.65 -5.50
C VAL A 78 6.67 10.84 -4.23
N HIS A 79 6.56 11.55 -3.11
CA HIS A 79 6.09 10.95 -1.85
C HIS A 79 4.62 11.30 -1.67
N LEU A 80 3.79 10.28 -1.52
CA LEU A 80 2.35 10.43 -1.30
C LEU A 80 1.98 9.99 0.10
N LEU A 81 1.29 10.86 0.82
CA LEU A 81 0.66 10.48 2.08
C LEU A 81 -0.78 10.11 1.80
N ILE A 82 -1.16 8.90 2.16
CA ILE A 82 -2.45 8.32 1.82
C ILE A 82 -3.13 7.86 3.10
N HIS A 83 -4.41 8.19 3.22
CA HIS A 83 -5.25 7.74 4.32
C HIS A 83 -6.23 6.70 3.80
N GLN A 84 -6.22 5.52 4.39
CA GLN A 84 -7.02 4.40 3.93
C GLN A 84 -7.89 3.82 5.03
N SER A 85 -9.04 3.32 4.60
CA SER A 85 -10.03 2.68 5.46
C SER A 85 -10.30 1.27 4.96
N ARG A 86 -10.06 0.26 5.80
CA ARG A 86 -10.40 -1.12 5.49
C ARG A 86 -11.82 -1.40 5.92
N ARG A 87 -12.58 -2.00 5.04
CA ARG A 87 -14.02 -2.24 5.22
C ARG A 87 -14.38 -3.70 5.05
N ASN A 88 -15.37 -4.13 5.82
CA ASN A 88 -15.94 -5.47 5.70
C ASN A 88 -17.00 -5.51 4.59
N LYS A 89 -17.66 -6.66 4.41
CA LYS A 89 -18.72 -6.87 3.42
C LYS A 89 -19.86 -5.88 3.53
N ASN A 90 -20.14 -5.40 4.74
CA ASN A 90 -21.24 -4.47 4.98
C ASN A 90 -20.84 -3.01 4.79
N GLY A 91 -19.61 -2.77 4.36
CA GLY A 91 -19.09 -1.41 4.19
C GLY A 91 -18.66 -0.74 5.49
N GLU A 92 -18.58 -1.49 6.57
CA GLU A 92 -18.17 -0.95 7.86
C GLU A 92 -16.67 -0.90 7.99
N GLU A 93 -16.14 0.22 8.50
CA GLU A 93 -14.73 0.39 8.74
C GLU A 93 -14.31 -0.39 9.99
N TYR A 94 -13.25 -1.19 9.85
CA TYR A 94 -12.67 -1.87 11.01
C TYR A 94 -11.20 -1.50 11.25
N HIS A 95 -10.53 -0.91 10.25
CA HIS A 95 -9.20 -0.33 10.38
C HIS A 95 -9.13 0.98 9.62
N ASN A 96 -8.34 1.91 10.13
CA ASN A 96 -8.08 3.20 9.52
C ASN A 96 -6.61 3.51 9.75
N PHE A 97 -5.87 3.81 8.69
CA PHE A 97 -4.44 4.00 8.80
C PHE A 97 -3.89 4.94 7.74
N GLN A 98 -2.72 5.48 8.02
CA GLN A 98 -1.96 6.26 7.06
C GLN A 98 -0.84 5.41 6.47
N THR A 99 -0.54 5.65 5.21
CA THR A 99 0.55 4.99 4.51
C THR A 99 1.29 6.00 3.65
N LEU A 100 2.60 5.91 3.63
CA LEU A 100 3.44 6.73 2.77
C LEU A 100 3.88 5.87 1.59
N TRP A 101 3.58 6.31 0.39
CA TRP A 101 4.03 5.64 -0.83
C TRP A 101 5.06 6.50 -1.51
N ILE A 102 6.21 5.89 -1.86
CA ILE A 102 7.22 6.54 -2.68
C ILE A 102 7.08 6.00 -4.08
N MET A 103 6.66 6.87 -4.99
CA MET A 103 6.56 6.54 -6.40
C MET A 103 7.78 7.05 -7.14
N THR A 104 8.27 6.25 -8.05
CA THR A 104 9.40 6.63 -8.90
C THR A 104 9.01 6.46 -10.36
N LYS A 105 9.65 7.28 -11.21
CA LYS A 105 9.49 7.20 -12.66
C LYS A 105 10.71 6.52 -13.26
N ILE A 106 10.50 5.36 -13.84
CA ILE A 106 11.56 4.58 -14.49
C ILE A 106 11.08 4.25 -15.91
N ASN A 107 11.90 4.58 -16.90
CA ASN A 107 11.55 4.38 -18.31
C ASN A 107 10.19 5.00 -18.67
N ARG A 108 9.96 6.23 -18.19
CA ARG A 108 8.74 7.01 -18.41
C ARG A 108 7.48 6.41 -17.75
N LYS A 109 7.66 5.42 -16.89
CA LYS A 109 6.53 4.79 -16.19
C LYS A 109 6.64 5.06 -14.69
N TRP A 110 5.56 5.57 -14.08
CA TRP A 110 5.44 5.73 -12.65
C TRP A 110 5.04 4.40 -12.00
N GLY A 111 5.66 4.08 -10.88
CA GLY A 111 5.30 2.90 -10.11
C GLY A 111 5.62 3.09 -8.65
N ILE A 112 4.99 2.29 -7.81
CA ILE A 112 5.17 2.32 -6.37
C ILE A 112 6.41 1.51 -6.03
N HIS A 113 7.44 2.17 -5.51
CA HIS A 113 8.72 1.57 -5.21
C HIS A 113 8.87 1.23 -3.72
N PHE A 114 8.20 1.99 -2.87
CA PHE A 114 8.32 1.85 -1.41
C PHE A 114 6.99 2.21 -0.75
N ARG A 115 6.63 1.45 0.29
CA ARG A 115 5.47 1.77 1.13
C ARG A 115 5.86 1.68 2.60
N SER A 116 5.46 2.69 3.37
CA SER A 116 5.59 2.69 4.81
C SER A 116 4.21 2.89 5.42
N SER A 117 3.72 1.90 6.15
CA SER A 117 2.34 1.90 6.63
C SER A 117 2.27 1.91 8.15
N PHE A 118 1.33 2.67 8.66
CA PHE A 118 0.98 2.74 10.08
C PHE A 118 -0.35 2.03 10.27
N LEU A 119 -0.28 0.75 10.59
CA LEU A 119 -1.45 -0.05 10.89
C LEU A 119 -1.71 -0.05 12.39
N GLU A 120 -2.90 -0.54 12.78
CA GLU A 120 -3.28 -0.64 14.17
C GLU A 120 -2.21 -1.32 15.02
N GLY A 121 -1.97 -0.81 16.18
CA GLY A 121 -0.95 -1.31 17.09
C GLY A 121 0.43 -0.70 16.86
N ALA A 122 0.75 -0.36 15.61
CA ALA A 122 2.00 0.32 15.28
C ALA A 122 1.79 1.77 14.94
N SER A 123 0.59 2.12 14.56
CA SER A 123 0.26 3.42 13.97
C SER A 123 -0.27 4.43 14.95
N GLN A 124 -0.46 4.05 16.18
CA GLN A 124 -0.99 5.01 17.15
C GLN A 124 0.15 5.85 17.70
N ILE A 125 0.37 6.97 17.04
CA ILE A 125 1.44 7.93 17.41
C ILE A 125 1.37 8.30 18.88
N SER A 126 0.17 8.34 19.45
CA SER A 126 -0.03 8.61 20.87
C SER A 126 0.59 7.56 21.78
N GLU A 127 0.83 6.36 21.27
CA GLU A 127 1.45 5.26 22.01
C GLU A 127 2.96 5.22 21.81
N ILE A 128 3.46 5.90 20.80
CA ILE A 128 4.88 6.00 20.54
C ILE A 128 5.41 7.17 21.34
N LYS A 129 5.99 6.88 22.48
CA LYS A 129 6.65 7.89 23.28
C LYS A 129 8.04 8.12 22.71
N ILE A 130 8.17 9.24 22.08
CA ILE A 130 9.45 9.69 21.55
C ILE A 130 10.24 10.35 22.66
#